data_779f3a208edd142411ba74706153fa82
#
_entry.id   779f3a208edd142411ba74706153fa82
#
_cell.length_a   1.000
_cell.length_b   1.000
_cell.length_c   1.000
_cell.angle_alpha   90.00
_cell.angle_beta   90.00
_cell.angle_gamma   90.00
#
_symmetry.space_group_name_H-M   'P 1'
#
loop_
_entity.id
_entity.type
_entity.pdbx_description
1 polymer ?
#
loop_
_entity_poly.entity_id
_entity_poly.type
_entity_poly.pdbx_seq_one_letter_code
_entity_poly.pdbx_strand_id
1 'polypeptide(L)'
;QSLSSAASDVYKRQVLDNIFGLGSTELFAKVKRIQIVACGTSLHAGRVAANWFSSISELPCQIDYASEYRYRNPHVDEDSLLITISQSGETADTLAALRYAKEKDYLASVGICNVPTSSLARESDFVLFTNAGPEIGVASTKAFTTQLAGLMLLALSLAKSRELNPMLR
;
A
#
# COMPACT_ATOMS: atom_id res chain seq x y z
N GLN A 1 33.86 2.77 -17.58
CA GLN A 1 33.03 1.75 -16.86
C GLN A 1 32.33 2.29 -15.60
N SER A 2 32.76 3.42 -15.02
CA SER A 2 32.16 3.97 -13.78
C SER A 2 30.87 4.77 -14.00
N LEU A 3 30.64 5.33 -15.18
CA LEU A 3 29.45 6.13 -15.49
C LEU A 3 28.16 5.31 -15.60
N SER A 4 28.23 4.02 -15.99
CA SER A 4 27.04 3.18 -16.15
C SER A 4 26.46 2.70 -14.81
N SER A 5 27.30 2.47 -13.79
CA SER A 5 26.83 2.06 -12.47
C SER A 5 26.15 3.20 -11.71
N ALA A 6 26.75 4.40 -11.74
CA ALA A 6 26.17 5.60 -11.10
C ALA A 6 24.85 6.00 -11.76
N ALA A 7 24.76 5.95 -13.11
CA ALA A 7 23.51 6.21 -13.82
C ALA A 7 22.43 5.16 -13.50
N SER A 8 22.81 3.87 -13.41
CA SER A 8 21.92 2.79 -13.03
C SER A 8 21.39 2.97 -11.59
N ASP A 9 22.24 3.40 -10.65
CA ASP A 9 21.83 3.63 -9.27
C ASP A 9 20.93 4.85 -9.11
N VAL A 10 21.20 5.93 -9.86
CA VAL A 10 20.32 7.09 -9.91
C VAL A 10 18.96 6.73 -10.51
N TYR A 11 18.94 5.93 -11.60
CA TYR A 11 17.72 5.49 -12.25
C TYR A 11 16.88 4.57 -11.34
N LYS A 12 17.51 3.64 -10.62
CA LYS A 12 16.85 2.77 -9.64
C LYS A 12 16.26 3.55 -8.48
N ARG A 13 16.96 4.59 -7.99
CA ARG A 13 16.44 5.47 -6.94
C ARG A 13 15.22 6.25 -7.39
N GLN A 14 15.24 6.81 -8.61
CA GLN A 14 14.11 7.58 -9.14
C GLN A 14 12.86 6.72 -9.38
N VAL A 15 13.01 5.45 -9.78
CA VAL A 15 11.87 4.54 -9.98
C VAL A 15 11.12 4.29 -8.66
N LEU A 16 11.82 4.11 -7.54
CA LEU A 16 11.18 3.93 -6.24
C LEU A 16 10.49 5.20 -5.74
N ASP A 17 11.08 6.38 -5.99
CA ASP A 17 10.55 7.66 -5.50
C ASP A 17 9.23 8.06 -6.20
N ASN A 18 8.97 7.57 -7.41
CA ASN A 18 7.79 7.95 -8.20
C ASN A 18 6.73 6.84 -8.35
N ILE A 19 6.97 5.66 -7.80
CA ILE A 19 6.05 4.51 -7.97
C ILE A 19 4.65 4.79 -7.39
N PHE A 20 4.56 5.55 -6.31
CA PHE A 20 3.30 5.90 -5.64
C PHE A 20 2.78 7.29 -6.01
N GLY A 21 3.46 8.01 -6.89
CA GLY A 21 3.07 9.37 -7.30
C GLY A 21 3.91 10.48 -6.64
N LEU A 22 3.74 11.69 -7.16
CA LEU A 22 4.47 12.86 -6.68
C LEU A 22 4.11 13.18 -5.22
N GLY A 23 5.12 13.48 -4.40
CA GLY A 23 4.94 13.85 -2.99
C GLY A 23 4.79 12.65 -2.03
N SER A 24 4.78 11.41 -2.55
CA SER A 24 4.66 10.23 -1.69
C SER A 24 5.86 10.06 -0.75
N THR A 25 7.06 10.40 -1.18
CA THR A 25 8.28 10.25 -0.37
C THR A 25 8.24 11.12 0.89
N GLU A 26 7.89 12.40 0.75
CA GLU A 26 7.80 13.34 1.87
C GLU A 26 6.66 12.97 2.83
N LEU A 27 5.58 12.44 2.30
CA LEU A 27 4.46 11.97 3.10
C LEU A 27 4.83 10.68 3.84
N PHE A 28 5.44 9.72 3.17
CA PHE A 28 5.84 8.44 3.75
C PHE A 28 6.87 8.61 4.88
N ALA A 29 7.71 9.65 4.84
CA ALA A 29 8.63 9.98 5.94
C ALA A 29 7.90 10.34 7.25
N LYS A 30 6.65 10.81 7.18
CA LYS A 30 5.84 11.20 8.34
C LYS A 30 5.02 10.04 8.92
N VAL A 31 4.91 8.91 8.20
CA VAL A 31 4.12 7.76 8.64
C VAL A 31 4.75 7.14 9.89
N LYS A 32 3.95 6.91 10.91
CA LYS A 32 4.35 6.19 12.13
C LYS A 32 3.55 4.92 12.37
N ARG A 33 2.41 4.74 11.71
CA ARG A 33 1.54 3.57 11.85
C ARG A 33 0.91 3.20 10.52
N ILE A 34 0.53 1.94 10.40
CA ILE A 34 -0.17 1.42 9.23
C ILE A 34 -1.46 0.76 9.67
N GLN A 35 -2.54 1.08 8.98
CA GLN A 35 -3.80 0.36 9.04
C GLN A 35 -4.07 -0.28 7.68
N ILE A 36 -4.20 -1.60 7.63
CA ILE A 36 -4.62 -2.33 6.42
C ILE A 36 -6.08 -2.72 6.55
N VAL A 37 -6.84 -2.49 5.49
CA VAL A 37 -8.24 -2.87 5.41
C VAL A 37 -8.52 -3.57 4.09
N ALA A 38 -8.99 -4.81 4.13
CA ALA A 38 -9.24 -5.63 2.95
C ALA A 38 -10.24 -6.76 3.24
N CYS A 39 -10.64 -7.48 2.19
CA CYS A 39 -11.46 -8.70 2.27
C CYS A 39 -10.76 -9.89 1.60
N GLY A 40 -11.15 -11.10 1.98
CA GLY A 40 -10.76 -12.35 1.31
C GLY A 40 -9.25 -12.55 1.20
N THR A 41 -8.77 -12.99 0.04
CA THR A 41 -7.34 -13.24 -0.21
C THR A 41 -6.49 -11.98 -0.12
N SER A 42 -7.03 -10.81 -0.44
CA SER A 42 -6.35 -9.52 -0.28
C SER A 42 -6.03 -9.23 1.19
N LEU A 43 -6.90 -9.63 2.13
CA LEU A 43 -6.60 -9.53 3.56
C LEU A 43 -5.43 -10.44 3.95
N HIS A 44 -5.33 -11.63 3.36
CA HIS A 44 -4.19 -12.52 3.62
C HIS A 44 -2.88 -11.94 3.08
N ALA A 45 -2.91 -11.26 1.91
CA ALA A 45 -1.75 -10.50 1.43
C ALA A 45 -1.34 -9.40 2.42
N GLY A 46 -2.31 -8.67 2.96
CA GLY A 46 -2.08 -7.68 4.02
C GLY A 46 -1.44 -8.27 5.26
N ARG A 47 -1.88 -9.47 5.70
CA ARG A 47 -1.29 -10.17 6.86
C ARG A 47 0.17 -10.56 6.66
N VAL A 48 0.54 -10.99 5.47
CA VAL A 48 1.95 -11.23 5.13
C VAL A 48 2.73 -9.92 5.18
N ALA A 49 2.19 -8.87 4.57
CA ALA A 49 2.84 -7.56 4.49
C ALA A 49 3.02 -6.90 5.86
N ALA A 50 2.17 -7.15 6.84
CA ALA A 50 2.32 -6.62 8.19
C ALA A 50 3.66 -7.00 8.83
N ASN A 51 4.14 -8.22 8.57
CA ASN A 51 5.47 -8.63 9.02
C ASN A 51 6.58 -7.82 8.31
N TRP A 52 6.41 -7.52 7.03
CA TRP A 52 7.37 -6.71 6.28
C TRP A 52 7.39 -5.25 6.74
N PHE A 53 6.21 -4.65 6.99
CA PHE A 53 6.14 -3.30 7.55
C PHE A 53 6.80 -3.22 8.92
N SER A 54 6.61 -4.22 9.77
CA SER A 54 7.25 -4.28 11.08
C SER A 54 8.76 -4.49 10.97
N SER A 55 9.23 -5.44 10.13
CA SER A 55 10.63 -5.83 10.08
C SER A 55 11.51 -4.96 9.18
N ILE A 56 10.95 -4.40 8.09
CA ILE A 56 11.69 -3.62 7.08
C ILE A 56 11.53 -2.13 7.31
N SER A 57 10.30 -1.68 7.60
CA SER A 57 9.98 -0.26 7.76
C SER A 57 9.91 0.18 9.23
N GLU A 58 9.99 -0.76 10.18
CA GLU A 58 9.86 -0.53 11.62
C GLU A 58 8.57 0.22 11.98
N LEU A 59 7.46 -0.11 11.25
CA LEU A 59 6.16 0.48 11.44
C LEU A 59 5.18 -0.53 12.03
N PRO A 60 4.51 -0.21 13.16
CA PRO A 60 3.42 -1.02 13.67
C PRO A 60 2.29 -1.04 12.65
N CYS A 61 1.73 -2.24 12.41
CA CYS A 61 0.70 -2.47 11.42
C CYS A 61 -0.50 -3.20 12.03
N GLN A 62 -1.67 -2.58 11.94
CA GLN A 62 -2.95 -3.21 12.26
C GLN A 62 -3.65 -3.66 11.00
N ILE A 63 -4.47 -4.72 11.11
CA ILE A 63 -5.20 -5.29 9.98
C ILE A 63 -6.62 -5.57 10.42
N ASP A 64 -7.58 -5.06 9.65
CA ASP A 64 -8.99 -5.30 9.86
C ASP A 64 -9.69 -5.84 8.61
N TYR A 65 -10.72 -6.65 8.84
CA TYR A 65 -11.67 -6.97 7.78
C TYR A 65 -12.44 -5.71 7.38
N ALA A 66 -12.55 -5.45 6.08
CA ALA A 66 -13.24 -4.28 5.58
C ALA A 66 -14.73 -4.26 5.98
N SER A 67 -15.37 -5.44 6.08
CA SER A 67 -16.74 -5.58 6.58
C SER A 67 -16.91 -5.13 8.02
N GLU A 68 -15.87 -5.25 8.85
CA GLU A 68 -15.93 -4.97 10.28
C GLU A 68 -15.39 -3.59 10.66
N TYR A 69 -14.45 -3.07 9.85
CA TYR A 69 -13.68 -1.88 10.16
C TYR A 69 -14.55 -0.68 10.56
N ARG A 70 -15.56 -0.36 9.75
CA ARG A 70 -16.45 0.79 10.00
C ARG A 70 -17.30 0.67 11.27
N TYR A 71 -17.58 -0.56 11.72
CA TYR A 71 -18.42 -0.79 12.92
C TYR A 71 -17.62 -0.73 14.21
N ARG A 72 -16.30 -0.89 14.15
CA ARG A 72 -15.42 -0.85 15.32
C ARG A 72 -15.09 0.56 15.78
N ASN A 73 -15.37 1.58 14.97
CA ASN A 73 -15.01 2.97 15.23
C ASN A 73 -13.58 3.13 15.77
N PRO A 74 -12.56 2.72 15.04
CA PRO A 74 -11.19 2.72 15.51
C PRO A 74 -10.71 4.15 15.81
N HIS A 75 -9.89 4.27 16.84
CA HIS A 75 -9.11 5.48 17.03
C HIS A 75 -8.03 5.57 15.96
N VAL A 76 -7.89 6.73 15.35
CA VAL A 76 -6.91 6.98 14.28
C VAL A 76 -5.96 8.08 14.74
N ASP A 77 -4.68 7.82 14.66
CA ASP A 77 -3.64 8.83 14.86
C ASP A 77 -3.35 9.53 13.53
N GLU A 78 -3.14 10.84 13.54
CA GLU A 78 -2.90 11.69 12.35
C GLU A 78 -1.65 11.30 11.53
N ASP A 79 -0.75 10.50 12.09
CA ASP A 79 0.42 9.95 11.42
C ASP A 79 0.23 8.51 10.91
N SER A 80 -1.02 8.05 10.82
CA SER A 80 -1.41 6.73 10.33
C SER A 80 -1.62 6.72 8.82
N LEU A 81 -1.05 5.73 8.14
CA LEU A 81 -1.30 5.45 6.72
C LEU A 81 -2.36 4.37 6.58
N LEU A 82 -3.44 4.66 5.86
CA LEU A 82 -4.43 3.65 5.48
C LEU A 82 -3.98 2.91 4.21
N ILE A 83 -4.03 1.59 4.22
CA ILE A 83 -3.80 0.76 3.03
C ILE A 83 -5.07 -0.04 2.75
N THR A 84 -5.63 0.11 1.56
CA THR A 84 -6.77 -0.68 1.08
C THR A 84 -6.33 -1.57 -0.07
N ILE A 85 -6.73 -2.84 -0.04
CA ILE A 85 -6.30 -3.84 -1.03
C ILE A 85 -7.53 -4.50 -1.65
N SER A 86 -7.63 -4.44 -2.98
CA SER A 86 -8.70 -5.11 -3.72
C SER A 86 -8.25 -5.41 -5.15
N GLN A 87 -8.46 -6.63 -5.63
CA GLN A 87 -8.13 -6.98 -7.01
C GLN A 87 -8.95 -6.14 -8.01
N SER A 88 -10.27 -6.12 -7.87
CA SER A 88 -11.16 -5.37 -8.75
C SER A 88 -11.17 -3.87 -8.48
N GLY A 89 -10.85 -3.47 -7.24
CA GLY A 89 -11.04 -2.10 -6.77
C GLY A 89 -12.50 -1.68 -6.62
N GLU A 90 -13.44 -2.66 -6.69
CA GLU A 90 -14.89 -2.42 -6.58
C GLU A 90 -15.53 -3.25 -5.44
N THR A 91 -14.73 -3.83 -4.55
CA THR A 91 -15.24 -4.57 -3.40
C THR A 91 -16.01 -3.63 -2.47
N ALA A 92 -17.32 -3.85 -2.33
CA ALA A 92 -18.22 -2.93 -1.62
C ALA A 92 -17.76 -2.60 -0.20
N ASP A 93 -17.37 -3.61 0.58
CA ASP A 93 -16.91 -3.41 1.96
C ASP A 93 -15.59 -2.62 2.02
N THR A 94 -14.66 -2.89 1.08
CA THR A 94 -13.38 -2.16 1.01
C THR A 94 -13.59 -0.70 0.66
N LEU A 95 -14.49 -0.39 -0.28
CA LEU A 95 -14.86 0.97 -0.64
C LEU A 95 -15.58 1.68 0.51
N ALA A 96 -16.50 1.00 1.17
CA ALA A 96 -17.20 1.56 2.34
C ALA A 96 -16.22 1.86 3.49
N ALA A 97 -15.23 0.99 3.71
CA ALA A 97 -14.19 1.20 4.71
C ALA A 97 -13.27 2.38 4.34
N LEU A 98 -12.87 2.50 3.06
CA LEU A 98 -12.09 3.63 2.57
C LEU A 98 -12.83 4.97 2.78
N ARG A 99 -14.10 5.02 2.38
CA ARG A 99 -14.93 6.23 2.54
C ARG A 99 -15.10 6.62 3.99
N TYR A 100 -15.39 5.64 4.86
CA TYR A 100 -15.46 5.85 6.29
C TYR A 100 -14.13 6.36 6.88
N ALA A 101 -13.00 5.80 6.43
CA ALA A 101 -11.68 6.22 6.87
C ALA A 101 -11.34 7.65 6.41
N LYS A 102 -11.85 8.11 5.26
CA LYS A 102 -11.68 9.49 4.79
C LYS A 102 -12.39 10.55 5.66
N GLU A 103 -13.31 10.12 6.51
CA GLU A 103 -13.92 10.97 7.54
C GLU A 103 -13.09 11.02 8.83
N LYS A 104 -11.96 10.31 8.87
CA LYS A 104 -11.02 10.25 9.99
C LYS A 104 -9.71 10.94 9.63
N ASP A 105 -8.88 11.16 10.63
CA ASP A 105 -7.64 11.95 10.53
C ASP A 105 -6.44 11.11 10.04
N TYR A 106 -6.64 10.22 9.05
CA TYR A 106 -5.51 9.53 8.40
C TYR A 106 -4.63 10.52 7.67
N LEU A 107 -3.30 10.31 7.76
CA LEU A 107 -2.31 11.09 7.01
C LEU A 107 -2.55 11.01 5.50
N ALA A 108 -2.84 9.81 5.01
CA ALA A 108 -3.23 9.53 3.63
C ALA A 108 -3.76 8.09 3.48
N SER A 109 -4.31 7.79 2.30
CA SER A 109 -4.73 6.46 1.87
C SER A 109 -3.93 5.97 0.66
N VAL A 110 -3.53 4.69 0.68
CA VAL A 110 -2.90 3.98 -0.44
C VAL A 110 -3.82 2.85 -0.89
N GLY A 111 -4.26 2.90 -2.14
CA GLY A 111 -4.99 1.81 -2.78
C GLY A 111 -4.06 0.87 -3.53
N ILE A 112 -4.19 -0.44 -3.32
CA ILE A 112 -3.51 -1.47 -4.12
C ILE A 112 -4.57 -2.23 -4.90
N CYS A 113 -4.62 -2.04 -6.22
CA CYS A 113 -5.63 -2.67 -7.08
C CYS A 113 -5.08 -2.99 -8.47
N ASN A 114 -5.85 -3.81 -9.23
CA ASN A 114 -5.45 -4.22 -10.57
C ASN A 114 -6.16 -3.42 -11.67
N VAL A 115 -7.26 -2.72 -11.35
CA VAL A 115 -8.10 -2.03 -12.34
C VAL A 115 -7.94 -0.52 -12.21
N PRO A 116 -7.29 0.15 -13.19
CA PRO A 116 -7.01 1.59 -13.10
C PRO A 116 -8.26 2.48 -13.06
N THR A 117 -9.36 2.03 -13.65
CA THR A 117 -10.63 2.77 -13.72
C THR A 117 -11.53 2.51 -12.52
N SER A 118 -11.07 1.75 -11.53
CA SER A 118 -11.87 1.37 -10.37
C SER A 118 -12.15 2.54 -9.42
N SER A 119 -13.20 2.39 -8.61
CA SER A 119 -13.57 3.34 -7.58
C SER A 119 -12.47 3.48 -6.52
N LEU A 120 -11.82 2.38 -6.13
CA LEU A 120 -10.69 2.40 -5.21
C LEU A 120 -9.55 3.27 -5.74
N ALA A 121 -9.23 3.15 -7.05
CA ALA A 121 -8.18 3.94 -7.67
C ALA A 121 -8.51 5.44 -7.69
N ARG A 122 -9.77 5.78 -7.92
CA ARG A 122 -10.20 7.19 -7.95
C ARG A 122 -10.32 7.83 -6.57
N GLU A 123 -10.63 7.02 -5.56
CA GLU A 123 -10.91 7.52 -4.22
C GLU A 123 -9.69 7.47 -3.28
N SER A 124 -8.62 6.75 -3.62
CA SER A 124 -7.37 6.74 -2.83
C SER A 124 -6.48 7.94 -3.16
N ASP A 125 -5.71 8.41 -2.17
CA ASP A 125 -4.77 9.52 -2.38
C ASP A 125 -3.56 9.09 -3.21
N PHE A 126 -3.10 7.87 -3.00
CA PHE A 126 -2.06 7.20 -3.79
C PHE A 126 -2.53 5.83 -4.24
N VAL A 127 -2.08 5.37 -5.39
CA VAL A 127 -2.47 4.06 -5.93
C VAL A 127 -1.27 3.33 -6.50
N LEU A 128 -1.18 2.05 -6.17
CA LEU A 128 -0.29 1.12 -6.85
C LEU A 128 -1.12 0.12 -7.68
N PHE A 129 -0.91 0.13 -8.98
CA PHE A 129 -1.53 -0.84 -9.88
C PHE A 129 -0.68 -2.10 -9.97
N THR A 130 -1.32 -3.26 -9.70
CA THR A 130 -0.64 -4.55 -9.73
C THR A 130 -0.36 -5.05 -11.14
N ASN A 131 -1.08 -4.53 -12.15
CA ASN A 131 -0.92 -4.88 -13.57
C ASN A 131 -0.92 -6.40 -13.83
N ALA A 132 -1.68 -7.16 -13.05
CA ALA A 132 -1.77 -8.62 -13.15
C ALA A 132 -2.52 -9.11 -14.41
N GLY A 133 -3.11 -8.18 -15.17
CA GLY A 133 -4.02 -8.50 -16.27
C GLY A 133 -5.36 -9.09 -15.79
N PRO A 134 -6.24 -9.52 -16.69
CA PRO A 134 -7.54 -10.10 -16.32
C PRO A 134 -7.33 -11.42 -15.57
N GLU A 135 -8.03 -11.59 -14.46
CA GLU A 135 -8.06 -12.84 -13.70
C GLU A 135 -9.38 -13.55 -13.99
N ILE A 136 -9.28 -14.76 -14.57
CA ILE A 136 -10.44 -15.59 -14.91
C ILE A 136 -10.49 -16.71 -13.88
N GLY A 137 -11.33 -16.56 -12.85
CA GLY A 137 -11.47 -17.55 -11.79
C GLY A 137 -12.02 -16.95 -10.51
N VAL A 138 -12.59 -17.79 -9.66
CA VAL A 138 -13.11 -17.38 -8.35
C VAL A 138 -11.98 -17.23 -7.34
N ALA A 139 -10.97 -18.10 -7.41
CA ALA A 139 -9.80 -18.05 -6.54
C ALA A 139 -8.76 -17.09 -7.11
N SER A 140 -8.35 -16.13 -6.29
CA SER A 140 -7.28 -15.19 -6.64
C SER A 140 -5.92 -15.90 -6.55
N THR A 141 -5.16 -15.94 -7.65
CA THR A 141 -3.83 -16.54 -7.71
C THR A 141 -2.78 -15.52 -8.08
N LYS A 142 -2.73 -15.12 -9.35
CA LYS A 142 -1.75 -14.11 -9.82
C LYS A 142 -1.98 -12.74 -9.19
N ALA A 143 -3.24 -12.34 -8.95
CA ALA A 143 -3.55 -11.09 -8.28
C ALA A 143 -3.03 -11.09 -6.83
N PHE A 144 -3.12 -12.20 -6.12
CA PHE A 144 -2.53 -12.34 -4.78
C PHE A 144 -1.02 -12.14 -4.80
N THR A 145 -0.31 -12.80 -5.71
CA THR A 145 1.15 -12.68 -5.83
C THR A 145 1.58 -11.24 -6.20
N THR A 146 0.85 -10.60 -7.11
CA THR A 146 1.15 -9.21 -7.50
C THR A 146 0.80 -8.21 -6.40
N GLN A 147 -0.22 -8.48 -5.58
CA GLN A 147 -0.50 -7.70 -4.36
C GLN A 147 0.65 -7.82 -3.35
N LEU A 148 1.19 -9.03 -3.14
CA LEU A 148 2.37 -9.22 -2.29
C LEU A 148 3.58 -8.42 -2.81
N ALA A 149 3.85 -8.46 -4.11
CA ALA A 149 4.93 -7.68 -4.71
C ALA A 149 4.73 -6.16 -4.50
N GLY A 150 3.51 -5.66 -4.70
CA GLY A 150 3.16 -4.26 -4.47
C GLY A 150 3.31 -3.83 -3.01
N LEU A 151 2.89 -4.69 -2.07
CA LEU A 151 3.04 -4.45 -0.65
C LEU A 151 4.51 -4.47 -0.20
N MET A 152 5.33 -5.35 -0.79
CA MET A 152 6.77 -5.35 -0.54
C MET A 152 7.42 -4.05 -1.05
N LEU A 153 7.07 -3.59 -2.25
CA LEU A 153 7.54 -2.31 -2.78
C LEU A 153 7.15 -1.14 -1.87
N LEU A 154 5.94 -1.16 -1.31
CA LEU A 154 5.49 -0.14 -0.35
C LEU A 154 6.30 -0.19 0.94
N ALA A 155 6.57 -1.38 1.48
CA ALA A 155 7.40 -1.54 2.66
C ALA A 155 8.84 -0.99 2.45
N LEU A 156 9.43 -1.30 1.29
CA LEU A 156 10.75 -0.79 0.92
C LEU A 156 10.74 0.74 0.73
N SER A 157 9.69 1.30 0.11
CA SER A 157 9.55 2.75 -0.08
C SER A 157 9.41 3.49 1.25
N LEU A 158 8.62 2.95 2.18
CA LEU A 158 8.48 3.50 3.54
C LEU A 158 9.81 3.43 4.32
N ALA A 159 10.54 2.31 4.23
CA ALA A 159 11.86 2.18 4.86
C ALA A 159 12.87 3.18 4.29
N LYS A 160 12.86 3.37 2.97
CA LYS A 160 13.72 4.34 2.28
C LYS A 160 13.40 5.78 2.69
N SER A 161 12.13 6.16 2.71
CA SER A 161 11.69 7.51 3.09
C SER A 161 12.05 7.87 4.54
N ARG A 162 12.19 6.86 5.39
CA ARG A 162 12.61 7.00 6.81
C ARG A 162 14.10 6.80 7.03
N GLU A 163 14.87 6.61 5.97
CA GLU A 163 16.32 6.37 6.01
C GLU A 163 16.77 5.18 6.89
N LEU A 164 15.91 4.20 7.11
CA LEU A 164 16.15 3.09 8.04
C LEU A 164 17.14 2.05 7.52
N ASN A 165 17.31 1.93 6.20
CA ASN A 165 18.18 0.90 5.62
C ASN A 165 19.28 1.51 4.75
N PRO A 166 20.58 1.44 5.20
CA PRO A 166 21.71 1.95 4.42
C PRO A 166 21.90 1.30 3.04
N MET A 167 21.40 0.05 2.84
CA MET A 167 21.49 -0.66 1.56
C MET A 167 20.47 -0.17 0.53
N LEU A 168 19.48 0.63 0.93
CA LEU A 168 18.46 1.23 0.05
C LEU A 168 18.81 2.67 -0.34
N ARG A 169 19.93 3.19 0.13
CA ARG A 169 20.49 4.51 -0.23
C ARG A 169 21.12 4.53 -1.61
#